data_d3fec3f598e207927788b78c7f355910
#
_entry.id   d3fec3f598e207927788b78c7f355910
#
_cell.length_a   1.000
_cell.length_b   1.000
_cell.length_c   1.000
_cell.angle_alpha   90.00
_cell.angle_beta   90.00
_cell.angle_gamma   90.00
#
_symmetry.space_group_name_H-M   'P 1'
#
loop_
_entity.id
_entity.type
_entity.pdbx_description
1 polymer ?
#
loop_
_entity_poly.entity_id
_entity_poly.type
_entity_poly.pdbx_seq_one_letter_code
_entity_poly.pdbx_strand_id
1 'polypeptide(L)'
;AGVLGSEEPDMEKDIPVLVTNNQPVDKWLEKVSDSPLRFKTKGVGEPKDMSLIPFYGMHHQHYMVYWDLFTTEEWKDMQEAYKNELKRLQDLDKITVDYVTLGEMKPERDHNFRGEGIGNGVSHRKKWRAAWIGGWFEFDMKVLPDVPQDLHVTYWGGETAHLEFDIYVDGKVLARQHLYQNKPNQFFEGVYSLPEHFWKGKEKITIRFKGVPGNWTGAIYNARIAKHE
;
A
#
# COMPACT_ATOMS: atom_id res chain seq x y z
N ALA A 1 -21.15 -36.40 -1.30
CA ALA A 1 -19.96 -35.61 -1.48
C ALA A 1 -20.22 -34.27 -0.76
N GLY A 2 -19.75 -34.15 0.49
CA GLY A 2 -19.83 -32.92 1.24
C GLY A 2 -18.78 -31.95 0.69
N VAL A 3 -19.21 -30.77 0.30
CA VAL A 3 -18.30 -29.63 0.09
C VAL A 3 -17.80 -29.28 1.49
N LEU A 4 -16.56 -29.61 1.79
CA LEU A 4 -15.87 -29.07 2.94
C LEU A 4 -15.69 -27.56 2.67
N GLY A 5 -16.48 -26.74 3.34
CA GLY A 5 -16.25 -25.31 3.37
C GLY A 5 -14.84 -25.08 3.93
N SER A 6 -14.02 -24.34 3.22
CA SER A 6 -12.84 -23.76 3.79
C SER A 6 -13.32 -22.74 4.82
N GLU A 7 -13.26 -23.09 6.09
CA GLU A 7 -13.25 -22.04 7.12
C GLU A 7 -12.00 -21.23 6.82
N GLU A 8 -12.19 -19.98 6.40
CA GLU A 8 -11.10 -19.02 6.40
C GLU A 8 -10.58 -18.98 7.84
N PRO A 9 -9.29 -19.21 8.06
CA PRO A 9 -8.74 -19.08 9.39
C PRO A 9 -9.06 -17.68 9.88
N ASP A 10 -9.64 -17.58 11.07
CA ASP A 10 -9.70 -16.32 11.78
C ASP A 10 -8.29 -15.74 11.77
N MET A 11 -8.06 -14.73 10.94
CA MET A 11 -6.82 -13.99 10.96
C MET A 11 -6.75 -13.35 12.33
N GLU A 12 -6.07 -14.00 13.27
CA GLU A 12 -5.80 -13.40 14.57
C GLU A 12 -5.24 -12.01 14.32
N LYS A 13 -5.90 -11.01 14.88
CA LYS A 13 -5.52 -9.59 14.70
C LYS A 13 -4.07 -9.32 15.12
N ASP A 14 -3.52 -10.21 15.94
CA ASP A 14 -2.17 -10.13 16.48
C ASP A 14 -1.37 -11.33 16.01
N ILE A 15 -0.80 -11.26 14.80
CA ILE A 15 0.16 -12.26 14.34
C ILE A 15 1.42 -12.11 15.20
N PRO A 16 1.81 -13.15 15.96
CA PRO A 16 3.00 -13.06 16.82
C PRO A 16 4.26 -12.86 15.98
N VAL A 17 5.18 -12.06 16.48
CA VAL A 17 6.55 -11.92 15.94
C VAL A 17 7.55 -12.58 16.88
N LEU A 18 8.75 -12.88 16.41
CA LEU A 18 9.81 -13.51 17.19
C LEU A 18 10.93 -12.49 17.48
N VAL A 19 11.06 -12.10 18.75
CA VAL A 19 12.14 -11.21 19.24
C VAL A 19 13.23 -12.07 19.87
N THR A 20 14.06 -12.67 19.03
CA THR A 20 15.05 -13.68 19.42
C THR A 20 16.38 -13.09 19.89
N ASN A 21 16.64 -11.80 19.64
CA ASN A 21 17.93 -11.14 19.91
C ASN A 21 19.11 -11.92 19.32
N ASN A 22 18.93 -12.50 18.14
CA ASN A 22 19.93 -13.33 17.44
C ASN A 22 20.39 -14.56 18.22
N GLN A 23 19.61 -15.01 19.21
CA GLN A 23 19.92 -16.23 19.94
C GLN A 23 19.73 -17.47 19.05
N PRO A 24 20.54 -18.52 19.22
CA PRO A 24 20.36 -19.77 18.50
C PRO A 24 19.04 -20.46 18.89
N VAL A 25 18.46 -21.20 17.96
CA VAL A 25 17.11 -21.80 18.04
C VAL A 25 16.93 -22.67 19.29
N ASP A 26 17.96 -23.40 19.71
CA ASP A 26 17.94 -24.26 20.89
C ASP A 26 17.78 -23.51 22.24
N LYS A 27 17.90 -22.18 22.23
CA LYS A 27 17.71 -21.35 23.43
C LYS A 27 16.26 -20.88 23.60
N TRP A 28 15.49 -20.80 22.55
CA TRP A 28 14.14 -20.26 22.59
C TRP A 28 13.06 -21.17 22.00
N LEU A 29 13.44 -22.31 21.41
CA LEU A 29 12.50 -23.31 20.90
C LEU A 29 12.62 -24.59 21.74
N GLU A 30 11.54 -24.95 22.41
CA GLU A 30 11.44 -26.14 23.25
C GLU A 30 10.54 -27.17 22.60
N LYS A 31 11.00 -28.44 22.59
CA LYS A 31 10.19 -29.56 22.18
C LYS A 31 9.26 -29.97 23.33
N VAL A 32 7.95 -29.91 23.08
CA VAL A 32 6.92 -30.18 24.10
C VAL A 32 6.39 -31.61 24.03
N SER A 33 6.34 -32.19 22.83
CA SER A 33 5.82 -33.55 22.64
C SER A 33 6.43 -34.19 21.39
N ASP A 34 6.55 -35.53 21.42
CA ASP A 34 6.99 -36.36 20.31
C ASP A 34 5.83 -36.93 19.49
N SER A 35 4.67 -37.13 20.13
CA SER A 35 3.51 -37.72 19.44
C SER A 35 2.21 -37.07 19.94
N PRO A 36 1.61 -36.17 19.19
CA PRO A 36 2.14 -35.53 17.96
C PRO A 36 3.33 -34.62 18.26
N LEU A 37 4.24 -34.51 17.29
CA LEU A 37 5.40 -33.63 17.44
C LEU A 37 4.96 -32.17 17.60
N ARG A 38 5.37 -31.53 18.69
CA ARG A 38 5.04 -30.13 19.01
C ARG A 38 6.24 -29.43 19.62
N PHE A 39 6.34 -28.16 19.30
CA PHE A 39 7.31 -27.22 19.86
C PHE A 39 6.60 -26.01 20.46
N LYS A 40 7.29 -25.30 21.33
CA LYS A 40 6.83 -24.02 21.89
C LYS A 40 7.98 -23.03 21.90
N THR A 41 7.70 -21.77 21.57
CA THR A 41 8.65 -20.69 21.80
C THR A 41 8.72 -20.36 23.29
N LYS A 42 9.85 -19.85 23.74
CA LYS A 42 10.10 -19.55 25.16
C LYS A 42 10.68 -18.14 25.30
N GLY A 43 9.84 -17.21 25.71
CA GLY A 43 10.22 -15.83 25.99
C GLY A 43 10.67 -15.00 24.81
N VAL A 44 10.26 -15.40 23.59
CA VAL A 44 10.61 -14.67 22.35
C VAL A 44 9.37 -14.30 21.50
N GLY A 45 8.20 -14.84 21.85
CA GLY A 45 6.96 -14.52 21.14
C GLY A 45 6.35 -13.21 21.64
N GLU A 46 6.08 -12.27 20.74
CA GLU A 46 5.38 -11.02 21.03
C GLU A 46 4.04 -10.97 20.24
N PRO A 47 2.88 -10.74 20.90
CA PRO A 47 2.69 -10.42 22.32
C PRO A 47 2.77 -11.62 23.26
N LYS A 48 2.83 -12.84 22.75
CA LYS A 48 2.90 -14.08 23.55
C LYS A 48 3.66 -15.18 22.84
N ASP A 49 4.21 -16.11 23.60
CA ASP A 49 4.80 -17.34 23.05
C ASP A 49 3.78 -18.19 22.32
N MET A 50 4.21 -18.86 21.26
CA MET A 50 3.36 -19.67 20.38
C MET A 50 3.75 -21.14 20.38
N SER A 51 2.76 -21.98 20.07
CA SER A 51 2.96 -23.41 19.79
C SER A 51 3.15 -23.64 18.31
N LEU A 52 4.16 -24.43 17.96
CA LEU A 52 4.50 -24.76 16.58
C LEU A 52 4.27 -26.26 16.35
N ILE A 53 3.69 -26.59 15.20
CA ILE A 53 3.53 -27.96 14.74
C ILE A 53 4.23 -28.13 13.39
N PRO A 54 4.77 -29.32 13.08
CA PRO A 54 5.39 -29.58 11.79
C PRO A 54 4.40 -29.37 10.64
N PHE A 55 4.90 -28.87 9.52
CA PHE A 55 4.09 -28.61 8.33
C PHE A 55 3.29 -29.83 7.83
N TYR A 56 3.85 -31.02 7.92
CA TYR A 56 3.16 -32.27 7.54
C TYR A 56 1.94 -32.60 8.41
N GLY A 57 1.81 -32.01 9.58
CA GLY A 57 0.64 -32.12 10.46
C GLY A 57 -0.52 -31.21 10.10
N MET A 58 -0.37 -30.37 9.06
CA MET A 58 -1.32 -29.32 8.68
C MET A 58 -2.11 -29.70 7.41
N HIS A 59 -2.70 -30.89 7.37
CA HIS A 59 -3.28 -31.48 6.15
C HIS A 59 -4.44 -30.73 5.48
N HIS A 60 -5.05 -29.75 6.14
CA HIS A 60 -6.22 -29.04 5.63
C HIS A 60 -6.10 -27.51 5.66
N GLN A 61 -4.91 -26.99 5.92
CA GLN A 61 -4.71 -25.56 6.08
C GLN A 61 -3.52 -25.08 5.23
N HIS A 62 -3.78 -24.10 4.38
CA HIS A 62 -2.73 -23.45 3.61
C HIS A 62 -2.21 -22.24 4.40
N TYR A 63 -1.15 -22.42 5.17
CA TYR A 63 -0.44 -21.31 5.81
C TYR A 63 0.93 -21.13 5.16
N MET A 64 1.21 -19.93 4.73
CA MET A 64 2.58 -19.44 4.57
C MET A 64 2.82 -18.40 5.64
N VAL A 65 3.58 -18.75 6.65
CA VAL A 65 4.01 -17.80 7.68
C VAL A 65 5.48 -17.55 7.49
N TYR A 66 5.80 -16.32 7.14
CA TYR A 66 7.18 -15.81 7.15
C TYR A 66 7.35 -15.03 8.46
N TRP A 67 8.22 -15.50 9.34
CA TRP A 67 8.57 -14.76 10.53
C TRP A 67 9.90 -14.06 10.32
N ASP A 68 9.88 -12.76 10.43
CA ASP A 68 11.11 -12.01 10.63
C ASP A 68 11.56 -12.19 12.08
N LEU A 69 12.86 -12.31 12.26
CA LEU A 69 13.47 -12.42 13.57
C LEU A 69 14.04 -11.05 13.95
N PHE A 70 13.68 -10.56 15.12
CA PHE A 70 14.05 -9.23 15.59
C PHE A 70 14.96 -9.29 16.82
N THR A 71 15.78 -8.26 16.98
CA THR A 71 16.29 -7.83 18.28
C THR A 71 15.22 -6.97 18.97
N THR A 72 15.38 -6.79 20.28
CA THR A 72 14.47 -5.91 21.04
C THR A 72 14.49 -4.46 20.52
N GLU A 73 15.64 -3.99 20.04
CA GLU A 73 15.82 -2.65 19.51
C GLU A 73 15.09 -2.52 18.15
N GLU A 74 15.35 -3.41 17.22
CA GLU A 74 14.67 -3.44 15.91
C GLU A 74 13.14 -3.50 16.05
N TRP A 75 12.66 -4.30 17.01
CA TRP A 75 11.22 -4.40 17.27
C TRP A 75 10.62 -3.09 17.79
N LYS A 76 11.30 -2.40 18.70
CA LYS A 76 10.88 -1.08 19.21
C LYS A 76 10.86 -0.04 18.08
N ASP A 77 11.90 0.01 17.27
CA ASP A 77 12.01 0.94 16.16
C ASP A 77 10.88 0.71 15.14
N MET A 78 10.56 -0.56 14.83
CA MET A 78 9.46 -0.91 13.96
C MET A 78 8.11 -0.48 14.55
N GLN A 79 7.88 -0.72 15.84
CA GLN A 79 6.64 -0.29 16.51
C GLN A 79 6.49 1.24 16.51
N GLU A 80 7.58 1.97 16.72
CA GLU A 80 7.57 3.43 16.69
C GLU A 80 7.31 3.95 15.28
N ALA A 81 7.99 3.41 14.27
CA ALA A 81 7.76 3.75 12.87
C ALA A 81 6.30 3.49 12.46
N TYR A 82 5.72 2.36 12.88
CA TYR A 82 4.32 2.03 12.61
C TYR A 82 3.35 3.02 13.28
N LYS A 83 3.59 3.38 14.55
CA LYS A 83 2.78 4.38 15.27
C LYS A 83 2.84 5.75 14.59
N ASN A 84 4.03 6.17 14.18
CA ASN A 84 4.24 7.44 13.50
C ASN A 84 3.52 7.46 12.15
N GLU A 85 3.58 6.36 11.39
CA GLU A 85 2.86 6.26 10.11
C GLU A 85 1.34 6.25 10.31
N LEU A 86 0.81 5.54 11.31
CA LEU A 86 -0.62 5.59 11.64
C LEU A 86 -1.07 7.01 11.98
N LYS A 87 -0.28 7.72 12.80
CA LYS A 87 -0.58 9.11 13.13
C LYS A 87 -0.56 10.00 11.89
N ARG A 88 0.47 9.87 11.05
CA ARG A 88 0.57 10.62 9.77
C ARG A 88 -0.67 10.39 8.90
N LEU A 89 -1.12 9.15 8.75
CA LEU A 89 -2.31 8.82 7.97
C LEU A 89 -3.58 9.40 8.58
N GLN A 90 -3.72 9.36 9.91
CA GLN A 90 -4.87 9.97 10.60
C GLN A 90 -4.89 11.50 10.44
N ASP A 91 -3.73 12.16 10.50
CA ASP A 91 -3.64 13.61 10.32
C ASP A 91 -3.93 13.97 8.86
N LEU A 92 -3.41 13.22 7.91
CA LEU A 92 -3.72 13.39 6.49
C LEU A 92 -5.22 13.21 6.19
N ASP A 93 -5.89 12.24 6.85
CA ASP A 93 -7.33 12.03 6.67
C ASP A 93 -8.17 13.23 7.14
N LYS A 94 -7.75 13.95 8.18
CA LYS A 94 -8.45 15.16 8.68
C LYS A 94 -8.44 16.32 7.68
N ILE A 95 -7.40 16.42 6.88
CA ILE A 95 -7.26 17.47 5.85
C ILE A 95 -7.70 17.00 4.46
N THR A 96 -8.07 15.73 4.31
CA THR A 96 -8.52 15.16 3.04
C THR A 96 -9.84 15.76 2.59
N VAL A 97 -9.86 16.22 1.34
CA VAL A 97 -11.06 16.72 0.64
C VAL A 97 -11.71 15.61 -0.17
N ASP A 98 -10.88 14.82 -0.87
CA ASP A 98 -11.31 13.71 -1.70
C ASP A 98 -10.23 12.63 -1.83
N TYR A 99 -10.63 11.38 -2.09
CA TYR A 99 -9.73 10.26 -2.19
C TYR A 99 -10.26 9.18 -3.13
N VAL A 100 -9.41 8.69 -4.03
CA VAL A 100 -9.73 7.60 -4.95
C VAL A 100 -8.68 6.50 -4.89
N THR A 101 -9.14 5.24 -4.70
CA THR A 101 -8.30 4.04 -4.87
C THR A 101 -8.40 3.57 -6.32
N LEU A 102 -7.26 3.51 -7.01
CA LEU A 102 -7.20 3.10 -8.40
C LEU A 102 -7.13 1.56 -8.53
N GLY A 103 -7.75 1.04 -9.59
CA GLY A 103 -7.93 -0.40 -9.77
C GLY A 103 -9.12 -0.99 -9.01
N GLU A 104 -9.92 -0.17 -8.33
CA GLU A 104 -11.15 -0.57 -7.66
C GLU A 104 -12.39 -0.02 -8.36
N MET A 105 -13.31 -0.91 -8.76
CA MET A 105 -14.46 -0.55 -9.59
C MET A 105 -15.36 0.52 -8.99
N LYS A 106 -15.64 0.45 -7.68
CA LYS A 106 -16.57 1.39 -7.02
C LYS A 106 -15.97 2.79 -6.88
N PRO A 107 -14.76 2.97 -6.29
CA PRO A 107 -14.12 4.29 -6.23
C PRO A 107 -13.93 4.92 -7.62
N GLU A 108 -13.50 4.15 -8.61
CA GLU A 108 -13.30 4.65 -9.97
C GLU A 108 -14.60 5.10 -10.63
N ARG A 109 -15.68 4.33 -10.49
CA ARG A 109 -17.00 4.71 -11.01
C ARG A 109 -17.50 5.99 -10.35
N ASP A 110 -17.35 6.11 -9.05
CA ASP A 110 -17.83 7.25 -8.26
C ASP A 110 -17.03 8.54 -8.61
N HIS A 111 -15.84 8.39 -9.22
CA HIS A 111 -14.99 9.48 -9.72
C HIS A 111 -14.99 9.61 -11.27
N ASN A 112 -15.97 9.04 -11.98
CA ASN A 112 -16.06 9.11 -13.44
C ASN A 112 -14.77 8.69 -14.16
N PHE A 113 -14.14 7.61 -13.68
CA PHE A 113 -12.90 7.09 -14.28
C PHE A 113 -13.11 6.73 -15.76
N ARG A 114 -12.19 7.19 -16.61
CA ARG A 114 -12.17 6.90 -18.05
C ARG A 114 -10.74 6.90 -18.58
N GLY A 115 -10.50 6.22 -19.69
CA GLY A 115 -9.17 6.15 -20.29
C GLY A 115 -9.10 5.25 -21.49
N GLU A 116 -8.00 5.33 -22.20
CA GLU A 116 -7.65 4.51 -23.36
C GLU A 116 -6.27 3.91 -23.19
N GLY A 117 -6.06 2.67 -23.65
CA GLY A 117 -4.79 1.98 -23.52
C GLY A 117 -4.38 1.81 -22.06
N ILE A 118 -5.34 1.44 -21.20
CA ILE A 118 -5.13 1.30 -19.75
C ILE A 118 -4.90 -0.14 -19.35
N GLY A 119 -4.13 -0.33 -18.28
CA GLY A 119 -3.94 -1.59 -17.58
C GLY A 119 -4.31 -1.49 -16.11
N ASN A 120 -4.47 -2.63 -15.48
CA ASN A 120 -4.68 -2.77 -14.06
C ASN A 120 -4.03 -4.03 -13.52
N GLY A 121 -3.81 -4.08 -12.23
CA GLY A 121 -3.29 -5.27 -11.58
C GLY A 121 -3.24 -5.12 -10.07
N VAL A 122 -2.59 -6.09 -9.46
CA VAL A 122 -2.31 -6.12 -8.03
C VAL A 122 -0.81 -6.34 -7.84
N SER A 123 -0.15 -5.49 -7.10
CA SER A 123 1.22 -5.68 -6.65
C SER A 123 1.37 -5.15 -5.23
N HIS A 124 2.24 -5.79 -4.44
CA HIS A 124 2.44 -5.40 -3.03
C HIS A 124 1.13 -5.29 -2.24
N ARG A 125 0.16 -6.19 -2.53
CA ARG A 125 -1.19 -6.24 -1.93
C ARG A 125 -2.07 -5.02 -2.19
N LYS A 126 -1.70 -4.14 -3.13
CA LYS A 126 -2.49 -2.98 -3.54
C LYS A 126 -2.85 -3.07 -5.01
N LYS A 127 -4.05 -2.65 -5.37
CA LYS A 127 -4.49 -2.50 -6.76
C LYS A 127 -3.90 -1.23 -7.35
N TRP A 128 -3.76 -1.22 -8.67
CA TRP A 128 -3.22 -0.08 -9.42
C TRP A 128 -3.85 0.07 -10.79
N ARG A 129 -3.71 1.27 -11.36
CA ARG A 129 -3.93 1.59 -12.78
C ARG A 129 -2.64 2.09 -13.42
N ALA A 130 -2.49 1.79 -14.72
CA ALA A 130 -1.45 2.36 -15.55
C ALA A 130 -2.02 2.68 -16.93
N ALA A 131 -1.46 3.66 -17.62
CA ALA A 131 -1.68 3.90 -19.04
C ALA A 131 -0.46 3.43 -19.81
N TRP A 132 -0.65 2.52 -20.77
CA TRP A 132 0.40 2.02 -21.66
C TRP A 132 0.91 3.11 -22.60
N ILE A 133 1.94 2.83 -23.38
CA ILE A 133 2.50 3.77 -24.37
C ILE A 133 1.38 4.29 -25.29
N GLY A 134 1.22 5.60 -25.35
CA GLY A 134 0.17 6.27 -26.10
C GLY A 134 -1.19 6.34 -25.41
N GLY A 135 -1.37 5.60 -24.32
CA GLY A 135 -2.59 5.61 -23.51
C GLY A 135 -2.64 6.74 -22.49
N TRP A 136 -3.78 6.86 -21.87
CA TRP A 136 -4.05 7.82 -20.79
C TRP A 136 -5.23 7.35 -19.97
N PHE A 137 -5.32 7.83 -18.71
CA PHE A 137 -6.53 7.74 -17.91
C PHE A 137 -6.75 9.01 -17.11
N GLU A 138 -8.01 9.26 -16.76
CA GLU A 138 -8.41 10.41 -15.96
C GLU A 138 -9.60 10.08 -15.08
N PHE A 139 -9.79 10.89 -14.07
CA PHE A 139 -10.90 10.82 -13.13
C PHE A 139 -11.17 12.19 -12.54
N ASP A 140 -12.38 12.38 -12.04
CA ASP A 140 -12.79 13.62 -11.41
C ASP A 140 -12.51 13.56 -9.91
N MET A 141 -12.04 14.66 -9.33
CA MET A 141 -11.84 14.81 -7.89
C MET A 141 -12.48 16.10 -7.38
N LYS A 142 -13.07 16.04 -6.19
CA LYS A 142 -13.60 17.21 -5.49
C LYS A 142 -12.46 18.10 -5.03
N VAL A 143 -12.71 19.41 -5.08
CA VAL A 143 -11.83 20.44 -4.55
C VAL A 143 -12.65 21.47 -3.77
N LEU A 144 -12.00 22.26 -2.93
CA LEU A 144 -12.61 23.39 -2.24
C LEU A 144 -12.35 24.68 -3.02
N PRO A 145 -13.35 25.55 -3.21
CA PRO A 145 -13.24 26.70 -4.10
C PRO A 145 -12.37 27.86 -3.57
N ASP A 146 -12.04 27.85 -2.30
CA ASP A 146 -11.44 29.00 -1.58
C ASP A 146 -10.26 28.64 -0.68
N VAL A 147 -9.75 27.40 -0.77
CA VAL A 147 -8.67 26.89 0.09
C VAL A 147 -7.55 26.32 -0.77
N PRO A 148 -6.27 26.66 -0.52
CA PRO A 148 -5.12 26.01 -1.15
C PRO A 148 -5.12 24.51 -0.86
N GLN A 149 -4.76 23.72 -1.86
CA GLN A 149 -4.82 22.26 -1.80
C GLN A 149 -3.68 21.65 -2.59
N ASP A 150 -3.32 20.42 -2.20
CA ASP A 150 -2.31 19.62 -2.86
C ASP A 150 -2.93 18.33 -3.40
N LEU A 151 -2.40 17.87 -4.52
CA LEU A 151 -2.65 16.53 -5.06
C LEU A 151 -1.56 15.60 -4.55
N HIS A 152 -1.93 14.58 -3.80
CA HIS A 152 -1.07 13.49 -3.37
C HIS A 152 -1.33 12.26 -4.24
N VAL A 153 -0.28 11.63 -4.74
CA VAL A 153 -0.38 10.43 -5.58
C VAL A 153 0.57 9.36 -5.05
N THR A 154 0.06 8.15 -4.82
CA THR A 154 0.88 7.05 -4.32
C THR A 154 1.46 6.23 -5.46
N TYR A 155 2.78 6.03 -5.40
CA TYR A 155 3.60 5.25 -6.31
C TYR A 155 4.37 4.13 -5.59
N TRP A 156 4.81 3.13 -6.35
CA TRP A 156 5.81 2.18 -5.87
C TRP A 156 7.22 2.77 -6.07
N GLY A 157 7.98 2.84 -5.01
CA GLY A 157 9.30 3.46 -5.05
C GLY A 157 10.42 2.57 -5.57
N GLY A 158 10.17 1.27 -5.70
CA GLY A 158 11.12 0.29 -6.25
C GLY A 158 10.96 0.05 -7.76
N GLU A 159 10.34 0.98 -8.52
CA GLU A 159 10.22 0.87 -9.97
C GLU A 159 11.60 0.79 -10.63
N THR A 160 11.81 -0.23 -11.49
CA THR A 160 13.09 -0.48 -12.14
C THR A 160 13.16 0.05 -13.57
N ALA A 161 12.03 0.34 -14.18
CA ALA A 161 11.94 1.01 -15.46
C ALA A 161 12.07 2.52 -15.29
N HIS A 162 12.72 3.19 -16.24
CA HIS A 162 12.74 4.63 -16.30
C HIS A 162 11.42 5.12 -16.90
N LEU A 163 10.47 5.46 -16.04
CA LEU A 163 9.14 5.89 -16.45
C LEU A 163 9.01 7.40 -16.29
N GLU A 164 8.47 8.05 -17.33
CA GLU A 164 8.23 9.47 -17.33
C GLU A 164 6.84 9.76 -17.87
N PHE A 165 6.07 10.55 -17.13
CA PHE A 165 4.70 10.90 -17.51
C PHE A 165 4.29 12.26 -16.97
N ASP A 166 3.31 12.84 -17.63
CA ASP A 166 2.71 14.10 -17.23
C ASP A 166 1.41 13.88 -16.47
N ILE A 167 1.22 14.72 -15.45
CA ILE A 167 -0.01 14.85 -14.67
C ILE A 167 -0.69 16.13 -15.14
N TYR A 168 -1.93 16.01 -15.55
CA TYR A 168 -2.74 17.14 -16.02
C TYR A 168 -3.88 17.40 -15.04
N VAL A 169 -4.23 18.66 -14.91
CA VAL A 169 -5.46 19.12 -14.24
C VAL A 169 -6.26 19.94 -15.25
N ASP A 170 -7.51 19.54 -15.49
CA ASP A 170 -8.40 20.18 -16.47
C ASP A 170 -7.73 20.40 -17.84
N GLY A 171 -6.97 19.41 -18.30
CA GLY A 171 -6.27 19.43 -19.57
C GLY A 171 -4.97 20.24 -19.63
N LYS A 172 -4.56 20.90 -18.54
CA LYS A 172 -3.28 21.62 -18.43
C LYS A 172 -2.29 20.84 -17.62
N VAL A 173 -1.02 20.83 -18.01
CA VAL A 173 0.06 20.16 -17.27
C VAL A 173 0.23 20.77 -15.89
N LEU A 174 0.10 19.96 -14.86
CA LEU A 174 0.42 20.30 -13.48
C LEU A 174 1.90 20.02 -13.18
N ALA A 175 2.33 18.79 -13.49
CA ALA A 175 3.67 18.31 -13.17
C ALA A 175 4.10 17.20 -14.12
N ARG A 176 5.40 16.95 -14.16
CA ARG A 176 6.01 15.77 -14.76
C ARG A 176 6.60 14.91 -13.66
N GLN A 177 6.27 13.63 -13.66
CA GLN A 177 6.77 12.65 -12.72
C GLN A 177 7.74 11.71 -13.40
N HIS A 178 8.81 11.38 -12.69
CA HIS A 178 9.78 10.36 -13.07
C HIS A 178 9.83 9.28 -12.00
N LEU A 179 9.66 8.01 -12.41
CA LEU A 179 9.77 6.85 -11.53
C LEU A 179 10.98 6.03 -11.93
N TYR A 180 11.92 5.89 -11.02
CA TYR A 180 13.07 5.00 -11.11
C TYR A 180 13.76 4.95 -9.74
N GLN A 181 13.60 3.84 -9.01
CA GLN A 181 14.24 3.61 -7.71
C GLN A 181 14.12 4.78 -6.72
N ASN A 182 13.01 5.54 -6.77
CA ASN A 182 12.81 6.75 -5.95
C ASN A 182 12.89 6.46 -4.44
N LYS A 183 12.29 5.35 -4.01
CA LYS A 183 12.34 4.82 -2.64
C LYS A 183 12.25 3.29 -2.68
N PRO A 184 13.35 2.57 -2.85
CA PRO A 184 13.34 1.12 -3.00
C PRO A 184 12.59 0.42 -1.85
N ASN A 185 11.85 -0.63 -2.22
CA ASN A 185 11.09 -1.50 -1.31
C ASN A 185 9.97 -0.84 -0.49
N GLN A 186 9.51 0.36 -0.86
CA GLN A 186 8.41 1.03 -0.16
C GLN A 186 7.55 1.85 -1.11
N PHE A 187 6.31 2.09 -0.70
CA PHE A 187 5.46 3.09 -1.34
C PHE A 187 5.92 4.49 -0.96
N PHE A 188 5.67 5.45 -1.84
CA PHE A 188 5.87 6.86 -1.55
C PHE A 188 4.76 7.71 -2.17
N GLU A 189 4.58 8.90 -1.63
CA GLU A 189 3.66 9.90 -2.16
C GLU A 189 4.43 10.98 -2.91
N GLY A 190 4.03 11.23 -4.16
CA GLY A 190 4.32 12.48 -4.85
C GLY A 190 3.29 13.52 -4.41
N VAL A 191 3.75 14.68 -3.95
CA VAL A 191 2.90 15.79 -3.53
C VAL A 191 3.06 16.93 -4.53
N TYR A 192 1.95 17.41 -5.08
CA TYR A 192 1.90 18.43 -6.12
C TYR A 192 0.96 19.54 -5.68
N SER A 193 1.50 20.70 -5.38
CA SER A 193 0.69 21.86 -5.02
C SER A 193 -0.17 22.31 -6.21
N LEU A 194 -1.47 22.47 -5.97
CA LEU A 194 -2.40 22.91 -6.99
C LEU A 194 -2.38 24.46 -7.09
N PRO A 195 -1.90 25.05 -8.18
CA PRO A 195 -2.03 26.47 -8.42
C PRO A 195 -3.47 26.95 -8.32
N GLU A 196 -3.67 28.17 -7.82
CA GLU A 196 -4.98 28.75 -7.53
C GLU A 196 -5.97 28.64 -8.70
N HIS A 197 -5.51 28.81 -9.94
CA HIS A 197 -6.36 28.74 -11.14
C HIS A 197 -6.95 27.35 -11.42
N PHE A 198 -6.47 26.29 -10.75
CA PHE A 198 -7.05 24.95 -10.88
C PHE A 198 -8.24 24.72 -9.95
N TRP A 199 -8.28 25.36 -8.78
CA TRP A 199 -9.31 25.10 -7.77
C TRP A 199 -10.21 26.30 -7.45
N LYS A 200 -9.72 27.55 -7.65
CA LYS A 200 -10.49 28.74 -7.25
C LYS A 200 -11.86 28.81 -7.94
N GLY A 201 -12.90 28.87 -7.12
CA GLY A 201 -14.28 28.94 -7.58
C GLY A 201 -14.81 27.62 -8.19
N LYS A 202 -14.11 26.51 -8.02
CA LYS A 202 -14.52 25.18 -8.48
C LYS A 202 -14.82 24.26 -7.32
N GLU A 203 -15.70 23.29 -7.56
CA GLU A 203 -16.00 22.19 -6.63
C GLU A 203 -15.39 20.87 -7.11
N LYS A 204 -14.92 20.82 -8.37
CA LYS A 204 -14.39 19.61 -9.01
C LYS A 204 -13.36 19.95 -10.08
N ILE A 205 -12.34 19.08 -10.19
CA ILE A 205 -11.30 19.10 -11.22
C ILE A 205 -11.14 17.70 -11.82
N THR A 206 -10.62 17.64 -13.04
CA THR A 206 -10.27 16.36 -13.70
C THR A 206 -8.76 16.18 -13.65
N ILE A 207 -8.30 15.05 -13.07
CA ILE A 207 -6.88 14.65 -13.03
C ILE A 207 -6.65 13.64 -14.13
N ARG A 208 -5.63 13.86 -14.98
CA ARG A 208 -5.22 12.91 -16.03
C ARG A 208 -3.76 12.54 -15.90
N PHE A 209 -3.47 11.27 -16.15
CA PHE A 209 -2.13 10.72 -16.25
C PHE A 209 -1.87 10.23 -17.67
N LYS A 210 -0.74 10.64 -18.25
CA LYS A 210 -0.34 10.26 -19.61
C LYS A 210 1.16 10.16 -19.72
N GLY A 211 1.66 9.00 -20.20
CA GLY A 211 3.09 8.82 -20.49
C GLY A 211 3.59 9.84 -21.53
N VAL A 212 4.81 10.32 -21.38
CA VAL A 212 5.48 11.08 -22.43
C VAL A 212 5.69 10.18 -23.66
N PRO A 213 5.93 10.72 -24.87
CA PRO A 213 6.11 9.90 -26.07
C PRO A 213 7.10 8.76 -25.85
N GLY A 214 6.67 7.53 -26.14
CA GLY A 214 7.45 6.32 -25.93
C GLY A 214 7.44 5.75 -24.53
N ASN A 215 6.77 6.39 -23.60
CA ASN A 215 6.69 5.98 -22.19
C ASN A 215 5.26 5.62 -21.76
N TRP A 216 5.15 4.99 -20.60
CA TRP A 216 3.90 4.68 -19.91
C TRP A 216 3.93 5.27 -18.49
N THR A 217 2.78 5.31 -17.79
CA THR A 217 2.70 5.99 -16.50
C THR A 217 3.30 5.21 -15.32
N GLY A 218 3.56 3.90 -15.50
CA GLY A 218 3.79 3.04 -14.34
C GLY A 218 2.51 2.82 -13.52
N ALA A 219 2.66 2.10 -12.42
CA ALA A 219 1.56 1.78 -11.52
C ALA A 219 1.23 2.97 -10.60
N ILE A 220 -0.02 3.43 -10.67
CA ILE A 220 -0.57 4.47 -9.77
C ILE A 220 -1.62 3.81 -8.89
N TYR A 221 -1.49 3.95 -7.58
CA TYR A 221 -2.28 3.20 -6.59
C TYR A 221 -3.46 3.97 -6.05
N ASN A 222 -3.27 5.24 -5.73
CA ASN A 222 -4.33 6.14 -5.30
C ASN A 222 -3.99 7.58 -5.58
N ALA A 223 -5.00 8.43 -5.52
CA ALA A 223 -4.86 9.88 -5.53
C ALA A 223 -5.73 10.50 -4.44
N ARG A 224 -5.27 11.60 -3.87
CA ARG A 224 -5.92 12.32 -2.79
C ARG A 224 -5.81 13.82 -3.02
N ILE A 225 -6.87 14.55 -2.79
CA ILE A 225 -6.84 16.00 -2.62
C ILE A 225 -6.84 16.30 -1.13
N ALA A 226 -5.88 17.04 -0.66
CA ALA A 226 -5.75 17.45 0.74
C ALA A 226 -5.57 18.97 0.84
N LYS A 227 -6.07 19.57 1.92
CA LYS A 227 -5.79 21.00 2.20
C LYS A 227 -4.30 21.18 2.39
N HIS A 228 -3.77 22.25 1.83
CA HIS A 228 -2.38 22.64 2.06
C HIS A 228 -2.18 23.02 3.55
N GLU A 229 -1.15 22.43 4.19
CA GLU A 229 -0.78 22.75 5.58
C GLU A 229 0.02 24.05 5.69
#